data_fe649f3a81e0cdfddd57c08b6d58baf8
#
_entry.id   fe649f3a81e0cdfddd57c08b6d58baf8
#
_cell.length_a   1.000
_cell.length_b   1.000
_cell.length_c   1.000
_cell.angle_alpha   90.00
_cell.angle_beta   90.00
_cell.angle_gamma   90.00
#
_symmetry.space_group_name_H-M   'P 1'
#
loop_
_entity.id
_entity.type
_entity.pdbx_description
1 polymer ?
#
loop_
_entity_poly.entity_id
_entity_poly.type
_entity_poly.pdbx_seq_one_letter_code
_entity_poly.pdbx_strand_id
1 'polypeptide(L)'
;SLIFFVCFLAISLFFVFFSWYLLKNTLITPLKKLGESISTISSGDLSKNISLEGKNEIAKLARSIELMRVNLVNIVNEIKTYTNHSLSGIGKLSSGNNELAARTEEQASALEETASSMEEISSTVKQNTENVANAASIVLSATNLSRNCGEEVNDVVRLMKDISEYSNKIFEITDVIDSIAFQTNILALNASVEAARAGEQGRGFAVVSGEVRELAQKCTDSAKNIKILIDNTVQKISSGSDMAEKAGNSMLNVVNSIEKINNIISEISIASSEQSKGIEQICTAVNEMDVVTQKNSNLVEQCAKQASSIEMDAN
;
A
#
# COMPACT_ATOMS: atom_id res chain seq x y z
N SER A 1 -81.99 10.55 105.30
CA SER A 1 -80.86 11.31 104.71
C SER A 1 -79.67 10.40 104.33
N LEU A 2 -79.39 9.30 105.03
CA LEU A 2 -78.27 8.39 104.71
C LEU A 2 -78.43 7.65 103.35
N ILE A 3 -79.67 7.22 103.02
CA ILE A 3 -79.97 6.56 101.74
C ILE A 3 -79.78 7.46 100.57
N PHE A 4 -80.15 8.76 100.62
CA PHE A 4 -79.91 9.75 99.56
C PHE A 4 -78.43 9.97 99.30
N PHE A 5 -77.64 10.05 100.40
CA PHE A 5 -76.22 10.23 100.32
C PHE A 5 -75.51 9.04 99.66
N VAL A 6 -75.89 7.80 100.02
CA VAL A 6 -75.37 6.55 99.43
C VAL A 6 -75.81 6.44 97.97
N CYS A 7 -77.02 6.81 97.58
CA CYS A 7 -77.47 6.82 96.18
C CYS A 7 -76.70 7.86 95.35
N PHE A 8 -76.49 9.10 95.93
CA PHE A 8 -75.72 10.12 95.25
C PHE A 8 -74.22 9.70 94.98
N LEU A 9 -73.66 9.07 96.04
CA LEU A 9 -72.30 8.53 95.98
C LEU A 9 -72.19 7.40 94.93
N ALA A 10 -73.15 6.51 94.88
CA ALA A 10 -73.20 5.42 93.84
C ALA A 10 -73.35 5.95 92.40
N ILE A 11 -74.26 6.95 92.24
CA ILE A 11 -74.42 7.64 90.92
C ILE A 11 -73.15 8.36 90.45
N SER A 12 -72.51 9.08 91.38
CA SER A 12 -71.26 9.82 91.07
C SER A 12 -70.10 8.85 90.72
N LEU A 13 -69.97 7.73 91.48
CA LEU A 13 -68.99 6.68 91.16
C LEU A 13 -69.31 5.99 89.80
N PHE A 14 -70.61 5.71 89.52
CA PHE A 14 -71.02 5.19 88.18
C PHE A 14 -70.68 6.18 87.07
N PHE A 15 -70.90 7.48 87.22
CA PHE A 15 -70.52 8.47 86.18
C PHE A 15 -69.00 8.61 86.00
N VAL A 16 -68.23 8.51 87.05
CA VAL A 16 -66.74 8.52 86.95
C VAL A 16 -66.26 7.27 86.28
N PHE A 17 -66.80 6.08 86.66
CA PHE A 17 -66.41 4.81 85.99
C PHE A 17 -66.89 4.75 84.56
N PHE A 18 -68.10 5.24 84.24
CA PHE A 18 -68.65 5.27 82.89
C PHE A 18 -67.80 6.29 81.99
N SER A 19 -67.50 7.46 82.57
CA SER A 19 -66.63 8.40 81.89
C SER A 19 -65.21 7.87 81.60
N TRP A 20 -64.62 7.19 82.61
CA TRP A 20 -63.37 6.43 82.46
C TRP A 20 -63.44 5.35 81.42
N TYR A 21 -64.45 4.58 81.34
CA TYR A 21 -64.70 3.52 80.40
C TYR A 21 -64.84 4.06 78.97
N LEU A 22 -65.60 5.12 78.79
CA LEU A 22 -65.71 5.87 77.52
C LEU A 22 -64.39 6.43 77.09
N LEU A 23 -63.67 7.15 77.96
CA LEU A 23 -62.37 7.72 77.62
C LEU A 23 -61.34 6.64 77.24
N LYS A 24 -61.32 5.56 77.97
CA LYS A 24 -60.43 4.42 77.68
C LYS A 24 -60.68 3.80 76.29
N ASN A 25 -61.93 3.52 75.93
CA ASN A 25 -62.27 2.83 74.73
C ASN A 25 -62.30 3.76 73.50
N THR A 26 -62.68 5.02 73.65
CA THR A 26 -62.82 5.97 72.54
C THR A 26 -61.55 6.77 72.25
N LEU A 27 -60.65 6.95 73.21
CA LEU A 27 -59.42 7.78 73.06
C LEU A 27 -58.13 6.96 73.31
N ILE A 28 -58.01 6.40 74.55
CA ILE A 28 -56.71 5.87 75.01
C ILE A 28 -56.32 4.63 74.23
N THR A 29 -57.23 3.66 74.09
CA THR A 29 -56.95 2.39 73.39
C THR A 29 -56.69 2.57 71.87
N PRO A 30 -57.48 3.37 71.11
CA PRO A 30 -57.18 3.66 69.69
C PRO A 30 -55.89 4.42 69.51
N LEU A 31 -55.56 5.43 70.34
CA LEU A 31 -54.30 6.17 70.32
C LEU A 31 -53.09 5.25 70.56
N LYS A 32 -53.21 4.32 71.53
CA LYS A 32 -52.14 3.34 71.79
C LYS A 32 -51.91 2.43 70.61
N LYS A 33 -52.99 1.92 69.99
CA LYS A 33 -52.89 1.07 68.74
C LYS A 33 -52.27 1.86 67.59
N LEU A 34 -52.62 3.14 67.42
CA LEU A 34 -52.02 4.00 66.39
C LEU A 34 -50.51 4.23 66.64
N GLY A 35 -50.13 4.48 67.93
CA GLY A 35 -48.73 4.61 68.34
C GLY A 35 -47.91 3.34 68.01
N GLU A 36 -48.49 2.14 68.31
CA GLU A 36 -47.88 0.85 67.96
C GLU A 36 -47.75 0.68 66.46
N SER A 37 -48.76 1.07 65.66
CA SER A 37 -48.71 1.03 64.18
C SER A 37 -47.68 1.97 63.60
N ILE A 38 -47.55 3.20 64.11
CA ILE A 38 -46.53 4.17 63.73
C ILE A 38 -45.12 3.63 64.02
N SER A 39 -44.97 3.04 65.25
CA SER A 39 -43.71 2.39 65.62
C SER A 39 -43.30 1.28 64.65
N THR A 40 -44.28 0.46 64.20
CA THR A 40 -44.10 -0.61 63.24
C THR A 40 -43.67 -0.05 61.85
N ILE A 41 -44.31 1.01 61.36
CA ILE A 41 -43.93 1.74 60.16
C ILE A 41 -42.54 2.32 60.30
N SER A 42 -42.23 2.94 61.43
CA SER A 42 -40.91 3.55 61.71
C SER A 42 -39.78 2.51 61.74
N SER A 43 -40.07 1.25 62.13
CA SER A 43 -39.10 0.15 62.06
C SER A 43 -38.94 -0.46 60.68
N GLY A 44 -39.63 0.08 59.66
CA GLY A 44 -39.56 -0.38 58.27
C GLY A 44 -40.57 -1.48 57.89
N ASP A 45 -41.39 -1.99 58.82
CA ASP A 45 -42.43 -2.95 58.51
C ASP A 45 -43.69 -2.25 57.99
N LEU A 46 -43.83 -2.17 56.70
CA LEU A 46 -44.97 -1.60 55.97
C LEU A 46 -46.05 -2.66 55.63
N SER A 47 -45.88 -3.90 56.04
CA SER A 47 -46.79 -5.01 55.65
C SER A 47 -48.15 -4.97 56.34
N LYS A 48 -48.23 -4.34 57.54
CA LYS A 48 -49.44 -4.30 58.39
C LYS A 48 -50.36 -3.16 58.02
N ASN A 49 -51.60 -3.46 57.75
CA ASN A 49 -52.63 -2.49 57.44
C ASN A 49 -53.16 -1.81 58.71
N ILE A 50 -53.37 -0.48 58.66
CA ILE A 50 -53.91 0.32 59.78
C ILE A 50 -55.41 0.50 59.52
N SER A 51 -56.22 -0.28 60.25
CA SER A 51 -57.67 -0.16 60.19
C SER A 51 -58.20 0.29 61.58
N LEU A 52 -58.83 1.44 61.64
CA LEU A 52 -59.60 1.93 62.81
C LEU A 52 -60.99 2.36 62.36
N GLU A 53 -61.99 1.65 62.83
CA GLU A 53 -63.38 1.97 62.58
C GLU A 53 -63.83 3.19 63.39
N GLY A 54 -64.53 4.13 62.74
CA GLY A 54 -65.08 5.29 63.38
C GLY A 54 -65.13 6.53 62.47
N LYS A 55 -65.85 7.60 62.96
CA LYS A 55 -65.99 8.90 62.29
C LYS A 55 -65.32 10.03 63.04
N ASN A 56 -64.68 9.70 64.14
CA ASN A 56 -64.00 10.70 64.98
C ASN A 56 -62.61 11.10 64.45
N GLU A 57 -61.99 12.08 65.14
CA GLU A 57 -60.69 12.62 64.72
C GLU A 57 -59.57 11.56 64.74
N ILE A 58 -59.66 10.59 65.67
CA ILE A 58 -58.69 9.48 65.75
C ILE A 58 -58.80 8.56 64.51
N ALA A 59 -60.01 8.27 64.03
CA ALA A 59 -60.22 7.49 62.82
C ALA A 59 -59.77 8.26 61.56
N LYS A 60 -59.89 9.61 61.52
CA LYS A 60 -59.33 10.42 60.44
C LYS A 60 -57.79 10.38 60.46
N LEU A 61 -57.17 10.46 61.63
CA LEU A 61 -55.71 10.35 61.76
C LEU A 61 -55.23 8.96 61.33
N ALA A 62 -55.91 7.90 61.72
CA ALA A 62 -55.63 6.52 61.28
C ALA A 62 -55.64 6.40 59.73
N ARG A 63 -56.64 6.98 59.07
CA ARG A 63 -56.74 6.98 57.61
C ARG A 63 -55.57 7.78 56.97
N SER A 64 -55.14 8.90 57.55
CA SER A 64 -54.03 9.66 57.00
C SER A 64 -52.70 8.90 57.15
N ILE A 65 -52.48 8.18 58.25
CA ILE A 65 -51.31 7.33 58.47
C ILE A 65 -51.34 6.10 57.53
N GLU A 66 -52.49 5.50 57.29
CA GLU A 66 -52.62 4.43 56.34
C GLU A 66 -52.33 4.90 54.90
N LEU A 67 -52.82 6.09 54.48
CA LEU A 67 -52.45 6.69 53.20
C LEU A 67 -50.94 6.92 53.11
N MET A 68 -50.30 7.41 54.16
CA MET A 68 -48.84 7.54 54.21
C MET A 68 -48.12 6.21 54.05
N ARG A 69 -48.58 5.15 54.74
CA ARG A 69 -48.05 3.78 54.61
C ARG A 69 -48.17 3.28 53.18
N VAL A 70 -49.35 3.42 52.55
CA VAL A 70 -49.59 2.98 51.12
C VAL A 70 -48.67 3.75 50.18
N ASN A 71 -48.52 5.07 50.37
CA ASN A 71 -47.60 5.84 49.53
C ASN A 71 -46.15 5.38 49.70
N LEU A 72 -45.71 5.08 50.94
CA LEU A 72 -44.37 4.53 51.18
C LEU A 72 -44.18 3.18 50.52
N VAL A 73 -45.19 2.26 50.60
CA VAL A 73 -45.17 0.98 49.89
C VAL A 73 -45.01 1.17 48.38
N ASN A 74 -45.76 2.11 47.81
CA ASN A 74 -45.67 2.40 46.38
C ASN A 74 -44.28 2.93 46.00
N ILE A 75 -43.71 3.90 46.79
CA ILE A 75 -42.37 4.41 46.56
C ILE A 75 -41.31 3.31 46.62
N VAL A 76 -41.37 2.44 47.64
CA VAL A 76 -40.44 1.31 47.78
C VAL A 76 -40.57 0.35 46.61
N ASN A 77 -41.79 0.02 46.13
CA ASN A 77 -42.00 -0.83 44.95
C ASN A 77 -41.47 -0.18 43.67
N GLU A 78 -41.67 1.12 43.48
CA GLU A 78 -41.09 1.85 42.34
C GLU A 78 -39.56 1.82 42.40
N ILE A 79 -38.93 2.13 43.52
CA ILE A 79 -37.50 2.05 43.71
C ILE A 79 -36.97 0.66 43.37
N LYS A 80 -37.63 -0.41 43.91
CA LYS A 80 -37.25 -1.78 43.60
C LYS A 80 -37.33 -2.12 42.11
N THR A 81 -38.38 -1.62 41.45
CA THR A 81 -38.56 -1.82 39.99
C THR A 81 -37.46 -1.09 39.19
N TYR A 82 -37.16 0.13 39.54
CA TYR A 82 -36.06 0.91 38.90
C TYR A 82 -34.69 0.29 39.15
N THR A 83 -34.41 -0.19 40.36
CA THR A 83 -33.17 -0.87 40.71
C THR A 83 -33.00 -2.18 39.86
N ASN A 84 -34.03 -2.97 39.78
CA ASN A 84 -33.98 -4.19 38.92
C ASN A 84 -33.78 -3.87 37.46
N HIS A 85 -34.40 -2.79 36.96
CA HIS A 85 -34.19 -2.35 35.57
C HIS A 85 -32.76 -1.87 35.35
N SER A 86 -32.20 -1.11 36.30
CA SER A 86 -30.81 -0.66 36.27
C SER A 86 -29.82 -1.82 36.29
N LEU A 87 -30.02 -2.83 37.15
CA LEU A 87 -29.18 -4.03 37.17
C LEU A 87 -29.22 -4.80 35.85
N SER A 88 -30.40 -4.92 35.23
CA SER A 88 -30.51 -5.50 33.90
C SER A 88 -29.76 -4.70 32.84
N GLY A 89 -29.81 -3.36 32.92
CA GLY A 89 -29.04 -2.44 32.05
C GLY A 89 -27.53 -2.60 32.20
N ILE A 90 -27.06 -2.75 33.45
CA ILE A 90 -25.64 -2.97 33.78
C ILE A 90 -25.16 -4.32 33.21
N GLY A 91 -25.97 -5.37 33.31
CA GLY A 91 -25.64 -6.68 32.72
C GLY A 91 -25.44 -6.60 31.21
N LYS A 92 -26.29 -5.83 30.50
CA LYS A 92 -26.12 -5.58 29.06
C LYS A 92 -24.88 -4.74 28.75
N LEU A 93 -24.61 -3.70 29.58
CA LEU A 93 -23.42 -2.88 29.45
C LEU A 93 -22.14 -3.69 29.66
N SER A 94 -22.10 -4.57 30.66
CA SER A 94 -20.98 -5.47 30.93
C SER A 94 -20.72 -6.41 29.74
N SER A 95 -21.79 -7.01 29.19
CA SER A 95 -21.66 -7.87 28.00
C SER A 95 -21.14 -7.10 26.78
N GLY A 96 -21.67 -5.91 26.50
CA GLY A 96 -21.20 -5.07 25.39
C GLY A 96 -19.76 -4.58 25.60
N ASN A 97 -19.36 -4.32 26.85
CA ASN A 97 -17.99 -3.93 27.18
C ASN A 97 -17.00 -5.08 26.98
N ASN A 98 -17.37 -6.32 27.29
CA ASN A 98 -16.55 -7.51 27.00
C ASN A 98 -16.38 -7.73 25.49
N GLU A 99 -17.44 -7.51 24.70
CA GLU A 99 -17.34 -7.57 23.24
C GLU A 99 -16.42 -6.47 22.71
N LEU A 100 -16.55 -5.24 23.22
CA LEU A 100 -15.66 -4.14 22.84
C LEU A 100 -14.20 -4.44 23.22
N ALA A 101 -13.94 -5.06 24.38
CA ALA A 101 -12.61 -5.51 24.78
C ALA A 101 -12.00 -6.46 23.75
N ALA A 102 -12.74 -7.53 23.40
CA ALA A 102 -12.28 -8.52 22.42
C ALA A 102 -11.98 -7.87 21.05
N ARG A 103 -12.87 -7.00 20.56
CA ARG A 103 -12.65 -6.28 19.30
C ARG A 103 -11.48 -5.32 19.36
N THR A 104 -11.21 -4.72 20.52
CA THR A 104 -10.06 -3.81 20.71
C THR A 104 -8.75 -4.59 20.68
N GLU A 105 -8.70 -5.79 21.26
CA GLU A 105 -7.55 -6.69 21.18
C GLU A 105 -7.30 -7.19 19.75
N GLU A 106 -8.35 -7.59 19.04
CA GLU A 106 -8.25 -7.98 17.62
C GLU A 106 -7.75 -6.82 16.77
N GLN A 107 -8.25 -5.61 17.01
CA GLN A 107 -7.80 -4.41 16.31
C GLN A 107 -6.33 -4.09 16.60
N ALA A 108 -5.87 -4.22 17.83
CA ALA A 108 -4.47 -4.03 18.20
C ALA A 108 -3.56 -5.00 17.44
N SER A 109 -3.92 -6.30 17.39
CA SER A 109 -3.15 -7.30 16.65
C SER A 109 -3.13 -7.01 15.14
N ALA A 110 -4.25 -6.60 14.55
CA ALA A 110 -4.33 -6.23 13.13
C ALA A 110 -3.50 -4.97 12.81
N LEU A 111 -3.43 -4.01 13.74
CA LEU A 111 -2.59 -2.82 13.60
C LEU A 111 -1.09 -3.17 13.66
N GLU A 112 -0.67 -4.06 14.55
CA GLU A 112 0.72 -4.55 14.61
C GLU A 112 1.12 -5.24 13.30
N GLU A 113 0.28 -6.11 12.76
CA GLU A 113 0.52 -6.78 11.47
C GLU A 113 0.57 -5.77 10.31
N THR A 114 -0.34 -4.77 10.32
CA THR A 114 -0.36 -3.70 9.34
C THR A 114 0.91 -2.86 9.41
N ALA A 115 1.36 -2.47 10.60
CA ALA A 115 2.59 -1.70 10.81
C ALA A 115 3.81 -2.45 10.30
N SER A 116 3.94 -3.75 10.63
CA SER A 116 5.02 -4.61 10.12
C SER A 116 5.02 -4.72 8.59
N SER A 117 3.84 -4.88 7.98
CA SER A 117 3.68 -4.92 6.52
C SER A 117 4.07 -3.59 5.87
N MET A 118 3.73 -2.46 6.51
CA MET A 118 4.10 -1.14 6.01
C MET A 118 5.60 -0.88 6.10
N GLU A 119 6.31 -1.39 7.11
CA GLU A 119 7.77 -1.33 7.20
C GLU A 119 8.43 -2.12 6.06
N GLU A 120 7.91 -3.32 5.74
CA GLU A 120 8.41 -4.14 4.63
C GLU A 120 8.19 -3.46 3.28
N ILE A 121 6.98 -2.89 3.06
CA ILE A 121 6.66 -2.13 1.84
C ILE A 121 7.57 -0.90 1.73
N SER A 122 7.78 -0.16 2.81
CA SER A 122 8.68 1.00 2.86
C SER A 122 10.11 0.63 2.45
N SER A 123 10.63 -0.47 3.00
CA SER A 123 11.94 -1.01 2.64
C SER A 123 12.02 -1.38 1.15
N THR A 124 10.98 -2.04 0.63
CA THR A 124 10.88 -2.42 -0.79
C THR A 124 10.87 -1.21 -1.72
N VAL A 125 10.08 -0.17 -1.38
CA VAL A 125 10.03 1.08 -2.18
C VAL A 125 11.36 1.82 -2.14
N LYS A 126 12.05 1.84 -1.01
CA LYS A 126 13.39 2.39 -0.91
C LYS A 126 14.38 1.63 -1.80
N GLN A 127 14.36 0.31 -1.76
CA GLN A 127 15.19 -0.54 -2.63
C GLN A 127 14.87 -0.31 -4.12
N ASN A 128 13.58 -0.14 -4.48
CA ASN A 128 13.19 0.21 -5.84
C ASN A 128 13.79 1.55 -6.29
N THR A 129 13.80 2.55 -5.40
CA THR A 129 14.41 3.86 -5.71
C THR A 129 15.91 3.73 -5.97
N GLU A 130 16.63 2.91 -5.19
CA GLU A 130 18.05 2.63 -5.41
C GLU A 130 18.27 1.86 -6.72
N ASN A 131 17.44 0.86 -7.03
CA ASN A 131 17.50 0.10 -8.28
C ASN A 131 17.25 0.99 -9.50
N VAL A 132 16.33 1.92 -9.42
CA VAL A 132 16.04 2.91 -10.46
C VAL A 132 17.25 3.83 -10.72
N ALA A 133 17.90 4.31 -9.67
CA ALA A 133 19.12 5.12 -9.80
C ALA A 133 20.26 4.33 -10.48
N ASN A 134 20.44 3.07 -10.10
CA ASN A 134 21.42 2.17 -10.73
C ASN A 134 21.08 1.90 -12.20
N ALA A 135 19.81 1.63 -12.52
CA ALA A 135 19.35 1.42 -13.88
C ALA A 135 19.58 2.65 -14.76
N ALA A 136 19.32 3.86 -14.25
CA ALA A 136 19.59 5.11 -14.95
C ALA A 136 21.08 5.27 -15.30
N SER A 137 21.98 4.90 -14.39
CA SER A 137 23.44 4.92 -14.65
C SER A 137 23.83 3.95 -15.74
N ILE A 138 23.26 2.72 -15.74
CA ILE A 138 23.51 1.70 -16.77
C ILE A 138 23.02 2.18 -18.13
N VAL A 139 21.83 2.77 -18.18
CA VAL A 139 21.22 3.32 -19.41
C VAL A 139 22.08 4.43 -19.98
N LEU A 140 22.60 5.33 -19.16
CA LEU A 140 23.51 6.39 -19.62
C LEU A 140 24.80 5.79 -20.21
N SER A 141 25.38 4.78 -19.58
CA SER A 141 26.58 4.09 -20.06
C SER A 141 26.30 3.37 -21.39
N ALA A 142 25.17 2.67 -21.51
CA ALA A 142 24.75 1.99 -22.73
C ALA A 142 24.49 2.97 -23.88
N THR A 143 23.92 4.15 -23.60
CA THR A 143 23.73 5.22 -24.60
C THR A 143 25.07 5.68 -25.16
N ASN A 144 26.03 5.97 -24.29
CA ASN A 144 27.37 6.42 -24.71
C ASN A 144 28.10 5.34 -25.52
N LEU A 145 28.05 4.09 -25.07
CA LEU A 145 28.66 2.97 -25.77
C LEU A 145 28.05 2.77 -27.17
N SER A 146 26.71 2.81 -27.29
CA SER A 146 26.01 2.67 -28.56
C SER A 146 26.30 3.80 -29.52
N ARG A 147 26.44 5.03 -29.02
CA ARG A 147 26.83 6.18 -29.84
C ARG A 147 28.25 6.04 -30.39
N ASN A 148 29.21 5.68 -29.53
CA ASN A 148 30.60 5.46 -29.93
C ASN A 148 30.70 4.34 -30.97
N CYS A 149 29.98 3.23 -30.76
CA CYS A 149 29.92 2.14 -31.73
C CYS A 149 29.34 2.59 -33.07
N GLY A 150 28.33 3.45 -33.08
CA GLY A 150 27.77 4.05 -34.29
C GLY A 150 28.80 4.95 -35.03
N GLU A 151 29.62 5.71 -34.33
CA GLU A 151 30.70 6.49 -34.88
C GLU A 151 31.80 5.62 -35.50
N GLU A 152 32.21 4.55 -34.78
CA GLU A 152 33.19 3.56 -35.35
C GLU A 152 32.69 2.90 -36.60
N VAL A 153 31.41 2.53 -36.67
CA VAL A 153 30.78 1.93 -37.85
C VAL A 153 30.80 2.93 -39.04
N ASN A 154 30.51 4.20 -38.79
CA ASN A 154 30.60 5.25 -39.82
C ASN A 154 32.04 5.43 -40.34
N ASP A 155 33.05 5.31 -39.51
CA ASP A 155 34.43 5.32 -39.89
C ASP A 155 34.80 4.14 -40.77
N VAL A 156 34.25 2.91 -40.49
CA VAL A 156 34.40 1.74 -41.35
C VAL A 156 33.77 1.95 -42.72
N VAL A 157 32.58 2.55 -42.81
CA VAL A 157 31.92 2.87 -44.10
C VAL A 157 32.80 3.82 -44.90
N ARG A 158 33.41 4.87 -44.26
CA ARG A 158 34.31 5.81 -44.90
C ARG A 158 35.58 5.10 -45.44
N LEU A 159 36.19 4.23 -44.60
CA LEU A 159 37.33 3.42 -45.01
C LEU A 159 37.04 2.51 -46.21
N MET A 160 35.88 1.84 -46.22
CA MET A 160 35.45 1.02 -47.35
C MET A 160 35.30 1.85 -48.62
N LYS A 161 34.78 3.06 -48.53
CA LYS A 161 34.71 3.97 -49.69
C LYS A 161 36.09 4.36 -50.21
N ASP A 162 37.04 4.67 -49.32
CA ASP A 162 38.42 5.03 -49.71
C ASP A 162 39.09 3.83 -50.38
N ILE A 163 38.95 2.62 -49.83
CA ILE A 163 39.50 1.37 -50.45
C ILE A 163 38.90 1.13 -51.82
N SER A 164 37.60 1.38 -52.00
CA SER A 164 36.93 1.27 -53.31
C SER A 164 37.54 2.24 -54.34
N GLU A 165 37.78 3.47 -53.93
CA GLU A 165 38.43 4.50 -54.79
C GLU A 165 39.84 4.09 -55.20
N TYR A 166 40.66 3.63 -54.24
CA TYR A 166 42.00 3.11 -54.55
C TYR A 166 41.98 1.89 -55.45
N SER A 167 41.04 0.98 -55.26
CA SER A 167 40.86 -0.22 -56.12
C SER A 167 40.53 0.17 -57.55
N ASN A 168 39.68 1.19 -57.75
CA ASN A 168 39.39 1.71 -59.10
C ASN A 168 40.62 2.36 -59.75
N LYS A 169 41.47 3.08 -59.00
CA LYS A 169 42.74 3.62 -59.49
C LYS A 169 43.69 2.47 -59.95
N ILE A 170 43.77 1.37 -59.17
CA ILE A 170 44.57 0.20 -59.56
C ILE A 170 44.01 -0.43 -60.85
N PHE A 171 42.68 -0.48 -60.99
CA PHE A 171 42.05 -0.98 -62.24
C PHE A 171 42.46 -0.14 -63.43
N GLU A 172 42.43 1.17 -63.36
CA GLU A 172 42.89 2.11 -64.39
C GLU A 172 44.38 1.91 -64.76
N ILE A 173 45.25 1.75 -63.73
CA ILE A 173 46.68 1.46 -63.95
C ILE A 173 46.86 0.12 -64.68
N THR A 174 46.08 -0.88 -64.33
CA THR A 174 46.13 -2.20 -64.96
C THR A 174 45.66 -2.14 -66.38
N ASP A 175 44.71 -1.29 -66.76
CA ASP A 175 44.32 -1.01 -68.16
C ASP A 175 45.45 -0.40 -68.95
N VAL A 176 46.22 0.47 -68.40
CA VAL A 176 47.41 1.08 -69.02
C VAL A 176 48.48 0.00 -69.24
N ILE A 177 48.74 -0.87 -68.24
CA ILE A 177 49.72 -1.97 -68.37
C ILE A 177 49.30 -2.93 -69.48
N ASP A 178 48.01 -3.33 -69.55
CA ASP A 178 47.50 -4.20 -70.66
C ASP A 178 47.67 -3.56 -72.04
N SER A 179 47.41 -2.23 -72.14
CA SER A 179 47.63 -1.47 -73.37
C SER A 179 49.12 -1.43 -73.79
N ILE A 180 50.04 -1.23 -72.83
CA ILE A 180 51.49 -1.24 -73.07
C ILE A 180 51.91 -2.64 -73.51
N ALA A 181 51.44 -3.71 -72.89
CA ALA A 181 51.73 -5.07 -73.22
C ALA A 181 51.25 -5.39 -74.70
N PHE A 182 50.05 -4.94 -75.01
CA PHE A 182 49.53 -5.08 -76.38
C PHE A 182 50.38 -4.33 -77.39
N GLN A 183 50.79 -3.08 -77.16
CA GLN A 183 51.69 -2.30 -78.04
C GLN A 183 53.03 -3.02 -78.21
N THR A 184 53.59 -3.53 -77.08
CA THR A 184 54.86 -4.28 -77.09
C THR A 184 54.77 -5.57 -77.93
N ASN A 185 53.64 -6.28 -77.83
CA ASN A 185 53.37 -7.45 -78.62
C ASN A 185 53.33 -7.14 -80.12
N ILE A 186 52.71 -6.02 -80.54
CA ILE A 186 52.67 -5.55 -81.91
C ILE A 186 54.08 -5.12 -82.39
N LEU A 187 54.83 -4.42 -81.57
CA LEU A 187 56.22 -4.05 -81.92
C LEU A 187 57.12 -5.26 -82.08
N ALA A 188 57.01 -6.25 -81.21
CA ALA A 188 57.75 -7.51 -81.30
C ALA A 188 57.36 -8.30 -82.52
N LEU A 189 56.07 -8.33 -82.91
CA LEU A 189 55.60 -8.97 -84.17
C LEU A 189 56.23 -8.29 -85.41
N ASN A 190 56.18 -6.94 -85.41
CA ASN A 190 56.79 -6.19 -86.54
C ASN A 190 58.31 -6.47 -86.67
N ALA A 191 59.01 -6.51 -85.52
CA ALA A 191 60.43 -6.85 -85.48
C ALA A 191 60.72 -8.26 -85.94
N SER A 192 59.86 -9.25 -85.59
CA SER A 192 59.99 -10.62 -86.02
C SER A 192 59.80 -10.76 -87.56
N VAL A 193 58.85 -9.99 -88.11
CA VAL A 193 58.61 -9.95 -89.55
C VAL A 193 59.81 -9.38 -90.31
N GLU A 194 60.41 -8.26 -89.79
CA GLU A 194 61.56 -7.63 -90.45
C GLU A 194 62.84 -8.49 -90.31
N ALA A 195 62.98 -9.18 -89.14
CA ALA A 195 64.03 -10.18 -88.96
C ALA A 195 63.94 -11.34 -89.95
N ALA A 196 62.74 -11.84 -90.23
CA ALA A 196 62.50 -12.86 -91.27
C ALA A 196 62.84 -12.33 -92.70
N ARG A 197 62.59 -11.03 -92.93
CA ARG A 197 62.88 -10.40 -94.21
C ARG A 197 64.37 -10.23 -94.47
N ALA A 198 65.20 -10.08 -93.43
CA ALA A 198 66.63 -9.97 -93.46
C ALA A 198 67.34 -11.37 -93.68
N GLY A 199 66.64 -12.48 -93.76
CA GLY A 199 67.15 -13.82 -93.99
C GLY A 199 68.16 -14.29 -92.95
N GLU A 200 69.28 -14.92 -93.30
CA GLU A 200 70.29 -15.45 -92.37
C GLU A 200 70.89 -14.39 -91.45
N GLN A 201 70.96 -13.09 -91.83
CA GLN A 201 71.48 -11.97 -91.03
C GLN A 201 70.49 -11.55 -89.91
N GLY A 202 69.23 -11.90 -90.06
CA GLY A 202 68.19 -11.54 -89.07
C GLY A 202 67.97 -12.58 -87.96
N ARG A 203 68.60 -13.76 -87.97
CA ARG A 203 68.30 -14.87 -87.06
C ARG A 203 68.37 -14.54 -85.60
N GLY A 204 69.38 -13.76 -85.15
CA GLY A 204 69.53 -13.30 -83.76
C GLY A 204 68.39 -12.36 -83.32
N PHE A 205 67.99 -11.45 -84.23
CA PHE A 205 66.87 -10.53 -83.99
C PHE A 205 65.52 -11.29 -83.98
N ALA A 206 65.32 -12.34 -84.76
CA ALA A 206 64.10 -13.15 -84.75
C ALA A 206 63.91 -13.88 -83.41
N VAL A 207 64.97 -14.40 -82.77
CA VAL A 207 64.90 -14.99 -81.41
C VAL A 207 64.55 -13.98 -80.40
N VAL A 208 65.20 -12.81 -80.37
CA VAL A 208 64.92 -11.73 -79.39
C VAL A 208 63.49 -11.21 -79.56
N SER A 209 63.03 -10.94 -80.74
CA SER A 209 61.65 -10.50 -81.00
C SER A 209 60.61 -11.52 -80.59
N GLY A 210 60.90 -12.86 -80.79
CA GLY A 210 60.06 -13.93 -80.24
C GLY A 210 59.95 -13.91 -78.75
N GLU A 211 61.06 -13.74 -78.05
CA GLU A 211 61.08 -13.70 -76.55
C GLU A 211 60.33 -12.45 -76.00
N VAL A 212 60.55 -11.27 -76.67
CA VAL A 212 59.80 -10.05 -76.33
C VAL A 212 58.29 -10.21 -76.51
N ARG A 213 57.89 -10.92 -77.56
CA ARG A 213 56.49 -11.22 -77.87
C ARG A 213 55.88 -12.12 -76.78
N GLU A 214 56.58 -13.19 -76.38
CA GLU A 214 56.14 -14.10 -75.33
C GLU A 214 56.01 -13.34 -73.96
N LEU A 215 56.99 -12.47 -73.67
CA LEU A 215 56.94 -11.63 -72.41
C LEU A 215 55.75 -10.66 -72.45
N ALA A 216 55.47 -10.05 -73.60
CA ALA A 216 54.31 -9.19 -73.79
C ALA A 216 52.99 -9.94 -73.55
N GLN A 217 52.88 -11.18 -74.11
CA GLN A 217 51.69 -12.02 -73.85
C GLN A 217 51.52 -12.38 -72.35
N LYS A 218 52.64 -12.74 -71.67
CA LYS A 218 52.59 -13.01 -70.21
C LYS A 218 52.17 -11.80 -69.43
N CYS A 219 52.57 -10.59 -69.84
CA CYS A 219 52.15 -9.34 -69.25
C CYS A 219 50.65 -9.08 -69.39
N THR A 220 50.11 -9.31 -70.64
CA THR A 220 48.66 -9.21 -70.91
C THR A 220 47.85 -10.19 -70.04
N ASP A 221 48.28 -11.45 -69.96
CA ASP A 221 47.57 -12.45 -69.12
C ASP A 221 47.62 -12.13 -67.66
N SER A 222 48.77 -11.60 -67.18
CA SER A 222 48.91 -11.13 -65.79
C SER A 222 48.02 -9.93 -65.47
N ALA A 223 47.97 -8.91 -66.37
CA ALA A 223 47.08 -7.77 -66.25
C ALA A 223 45.61 -8.18 -66.19
N LYS A 224 45.19 -9.14 -67.07
CA LYS A 224 43.82 -9.67 -66.99
C LYS A 224 43.50 -10.35 -65.67
N ASN A 225 44.43 -11.15 -65.13
CA ASN A 225 44.25 -11.78 -63.83
C ASN A 225 44.13 -10.76 -62.70
N ILE A 226 44.94 -9.67 -62.74
CA ILE A 226 44.85 -8.56 -61.74
C ILE A 226 43.49 -7.88 -61.85
N LYS A 227 42.97 -7.60 -63.06
CA LYS A 227 41.63 -7.00 -63.22
C LYS A 227 40.53 -7.85 -62.56
N ILE A 228 40.58 -9.16 -62.77
CA ILE A 228 39.61 -10.08 -62.13
C ILE A 228 39.72 -10.03 -60.63
N LEU A 229 40.93 -9.96 -60.06
CA LEU A 229 41.12 -9.84 -58.57
C LEU A 229 40.61 -8.50 -58.05
N ILE A 230 40.83 -7.41 -58.77
CA ILE A 230 40.35 -6.07 -58.38
C ILE A 230 38.82 -6.01 -58.44
N ASP A 231 38.20 -6.52 -59.52
CA ASP A 231 36.72 -6.58 -59.62
C ASP A 231 36.10 -7.35 -58.48
N ASN A 232 36.62 -8.55 -58.18
CA ASN A 232 36.18 -9.32 -56.99
C ASN A 232 36.41 -8.58 -55.69
N THR A 233 37.47 -7.78 -55.56
CA THR A 233 37.76 -6.98 -54.36
C THR A 233 36.77 -5.84 -54.22
N VAL A 234 36.46 -5.12 -55.28
CA VAL A 234 35.45 -4.03 -55.29
C VAL A 234 34.07 -4.56 -54.90
N GLN A 235 33.68 -5.72 -55.41
CA GLN A 235 32.42 -6.37 -55.05
C GLN A 235 32.36 -6.72 -53.54
N LYS A 236 33.45 -7.25 -52.97
CA LYS A 236 33.55 -7.54 -51.54
C LYS A 236 33.51 -6.27 -50.68
N ILE A 237 34.16 -5.20 -51.11
CA ILE A 237 34.15 -3.90 -50.45
C ILE A 237 32.74 -3.30 -50.44
N SER A 238 32.02 -3.36 -51.58
CA SER A 238 30.63 -2.92 -51.68
C SER A 238 29.73 -3.69 -50.70
N SER A 239 29.85 -5.01 -50.67
CA SER A 239 29.10 -5.85 -49.73
C SER A 239 29.45 -5.57 -48.29
N GLY A 240 30.72 -5.28 -47.96
CA GLY A 240 31.19 -4.90 -46.64
C GLY A 240 30.65 -3.53 -46.21
N SER A 241 30.61 -2.57 -47.13
CA SER A 241 30.02 -1.23 -46.91
C SER A 241 28.53 -1.33 -46.60
N ASP A 242 27.77 -2.09 -47.38
CA ASP A 242 26.34 -2.33 -47.13
C ASP A 242 26.07 -2.97 -45.76
N MET A 243 26.92 -3.94 -45.37
CA MET A 243 26.80 -4.56 -44.03
C MET A 243 27.11 -3.58 -42.91
N ALA A 244 28.13 -2.74 -43.09
CA ALA A 244 28.46 -1.70 -42.11
C ALA A 244 27.34 -0.67 -41.99
N GLU A 245 26.76 -0.21 -43.09
CA GLU A 245 25.63 0.71 -43.09
C GLU A 245 24.41 0.14 -42.34
N LYS A 246 24.08 -1.14 -42.58
CA LYS A 246 23.02 -1.86 -41.84
C LYS A 246 23.34 -1.96 -40.35
N ALA A 247 24.60 -2.20 -39.99
CA ALA A 247 25.02 -2.20 -38.58
C ALA A 247 24.87 -0.81 -37.92
N GLY A 248 25.22 0.25 -38.64
CA GLY A 248 25.00 1.63 -38.19
C GLY A 248 23.53 1.96 -37.94
N ASN A 249 22.66 1.57 -38.88
CA ASN A 249 21.21 1.74 -38.70
C ASN A 249 20.65 0.92 -37.50
N SER A 250 21.20 -0.27 -37.29
CA SER A 250 20.85 -1.08 -36.09
C SER A 250 21.27 -0.40 -34.80
N MET A 251 22.43 0.27 -34.75
CA MET A 251 22.87 1.04 -33.58
C MET A 251 21.96 2.24 -33.30
N LEU A 252 21.46 2.93 -34.33
CA LEU A 252 20.46 3.99 -34.16
C LEU A 252 19.16 3.44 -33.52
N ASN A 253 18.71 2.28 -33.94
CA ASN A 253 17.54 1.63 -33.35
C ASN A 253 17.78 1.23 -31.86
N VAL A 254 18.99 0.81 -31.52
CA VAL A 254 19.40 0.54 -30.14
C VAL A 254 19.33 1.84 -29.32
N VAL A 255 19.89 2.94 -29.79
CA VAL A 255 19.82 4.25 -29.11
C VAL A 255 18.37 4.67 -28.84
N ASN A 256 17.50 4.59 -29.88
CA ASN A 256 16.07 4.91 -29.73
C ASN A 256 15.36 4.00 -28.70
N SER A 257 15.76 2.74 -28.59
CA SER A 257 15.21 1.80 -27.60
C SER A 257 15.68 2.15 -26.19
N ILE A 258 16.93 2.54 -26.04
CA ILE A 258 17.52 3.00 -24.78
C ILE A 258 16.83 4.29 -24.29
N GLU A 259 16.50 5.22 -25.18
CA GLU A 259 15.74 6.43 -24.83
C GLU A 259 14.34 6.09 -24.27
N LYS A 260 13.66 5.10 -24.86
CA LYS A 260 12.38 4.62 -24.31
C LYS A 260 12.54 4.02 -22.93
N ILE A 261 13.59 3.22 -22.69
CA ILE A 261 13.91 2.67 -21.37
C ILE A 261 14.17 3.79 -20.37
N ASN A 262 14.89 4.84 -20.76
CA ASN A 262 15.15 5.99 -19.89
C ASN A 262 13.86 6.70 -19.46
N ASN A 263 12.89 6.83 -20.35
CA ASN A 263 11.59 7.40 -20.01
C ASN A 263 10.82 6.52 -18.99
N ILE A 264 10.82 5.19 -19.18
CA ILE A 264 10.20 4.25 -18.24
C ILE A 264 10.88 4.34 -16.85
N ILE A 265 12.21 4.42 -16.80
CA ILE A 265 12.98 4.59 -15.56
C ILE A 265 12.57 5.89 -14.85
N SER A 266 12.40 6.98 -15.60
CA SER A 266 11.92 8.25 -15.03
C SER A 266 10.50 8.13 -14.45
N GLU A 267 9.58 7.45 -15.14
CA GLU A 267 8.22 7.21 -14.65
C GLU A 267 8.22 6.35 -13.37
N ILE A 268 9.04 5.29 -13.32
CA ILE A 268 9.17 4.45 -12.11
C ILE A 268 9.75 5.27 -10.96
N SER A 269 10.71 6.16 -11.22
CA SER A 269 11.29 7.05 -10.19
C SER A 269 10.23 7.95 -9.57
N ILE A 270 9.39 8.58 -10.39
CA ILE A 270 8.29 9.43 -9.95
C ILE A 270 7.29 8.61 -9.13
N ALA A 271 6.86 7.45 -9.66
CA ALA A 271 5.92 6.57 -8.98
C ALA A 271 6.44 6.09 -7.62
N SER A 272 7.72 5.69 -7.53
CA SER A 272 8.36 5.28 -6.28
C SER A 272 8.42 6.41 -5.25
N SER A 273 8.67 7.66 -5.70
CA SER A 273 8.63 8.82 -4.83
C SER A 273 7.22 9.11 -4.30
N GLU A 274 6.20 8.98 -5.14
CA GLU A 274 4.78 9.12 -4.72
C GLU A 274 4.37 8.01 -3.77
N GLN A 275 4.78 6.76 -4.04
CA GLN A 275 4.56 5.63 -3.13
C GLN A 275 5.19 5.87 -1.76
N SER A 276 6.43 6.38 -1.72
CA SER A 276 7.10 6.71 -0.44
C SER A 276 6.29 7.71 0.39
N LYS A 277 5.76 8.77 -0.23
CA LYS A 277 4.89 9.75 0.45
C LYS A 277 3.57 9.13 0.92
N GLY A 278 2.96 8.28 0.07
CA GLY A 278 1.73 7.57 0.44
C GLY A 278 1.93 6.64 1.64
N ILE A 279 3.04 5.93 1.69
CA ILE A 279 3.42 5.06 2.81
C ILE A 279 3.57 5.87 4.10
N GLU A 280 4.25 7.03 4.05
CA GLU A 280 4.41 7.92 5.22
C GLU A 280 3.05 8.38 5.78
N GLN A 281 2.10 8.70 4.89
CA GLN A 281 0.73 9.05 5.30
C GLN A 281 0.00 7.86 5.94
N ILE A 282 0.14 6.65 5.38
CA ILE A 282 -0.47 5.44 5.95
C ILE A 282 0.14 5.13 7.33
N CYS A 283 1.47 5.23 7.49
CA CYS A 283 2.13 5.05 8.79
C CYS A 283 1.60 6.05 9.83
N THR A 284 1.36 7.30 9.44
CA THR A 284 0.75 8.31 10.32
C THR A 284 -0.66 7.90 10.73
N ALA A 285 -1.49 7.43 9.80
CA ALA A 285 -2.85 6.97 10.09
C ALA A 285 -2.87 5.72 10.99
N VAL A 286 -1.95 4.78 10.80
CA VAL A 286 -1.79 3.59 11.66
C VAL A 286 -1.44 4.01 13.08
N ASN A 287 -0.51 4.95 13.26
CA ASN A 287 -0.18 5.49 14.58
C ASN A 287 -1.38 6.19 15.26
N GLU A 288 -2.19 6.93 14.50
CA GLU A 288 -3.42 7.54 15.04
C GLU A 288 -4.44 6.47 15.46
N MET A 289 -4.58 5.39 14.66
CA MET A 289 -5.43 4.26 15.02
C MET A 289 -4.94 3.52 16.26
N ASP A 290 -3.63 3.38 16.48
CA ASP A 290 -3.06 2.81 17.71
C ASP A 290 -3.45 3.64 18.92
N VAL A 291 -3.32 4.97 18.86
CA VAL A 291 -3.76 5.89 19.93
C VAL A 291 -5.26 5.72 20.25
N VAL A 292 -6.11 5.55 19.22
CA VAL A 292 -7.55 5.31 19.44
C VAL A 292 -7.78 3.95 20.09
N THR A 293 -7.08 2.92 19.67
CA THR A 293 -7.15 1.56 20.22
C THR A 293 -6.74 1.53 21.68
N GLN A 294 -5.67 2.23 22.05
CA GLN A 294 -5.24 2.42 23.43
C GLN A 294 -6.31 3.14 24.27
N LYS A 295 -6.93 4.19 23.72
CA LYS A 295 -8.04 4.88 24.39
C LYS A 295 -9.25 3.99 24.58
N ASN A 296 -9.58 3.14 23.61
CA ASN A 296 -10.67 2.17 23.73
C ASN A 296 -10.38 1.15 24.83
N SER A 297 -9.17 0.63 24.94
CA SER A 297 -8.75 -0.26 26.02
C SER A 297 -8.94 0.38 27.39
N ASN A 298 -8.52 1.65 27.55
CA ASN A 298 -8.72 2.39 28.80
C ASN A 298 -10.21 2.64 29.11
N LEU A 299 -11.03 2.93 28.09
CA LEU A 299 -12.48 3.10 28.26
C LEU A 299 -13.16 1.78 28.68
N VAL A 300 -12.78 0.66 28.10
CA VAL A 300 -13.24 -0.68 28.50
C VAL A 300 -12.97 -0.93 29.98
N GLU A 301 -11.75 -0.65 30.45
CA GLU A 301 -11.39 -0.81 31.86
C GLU A 301 -12.21 0.11 32.77
N GLN A 302 -12.41 1.37 32.40
CA GLN A 302 -13.23 2.31 33.14
C GLN A 302 -14.69 1.89 33.20
N CYS A 303 -15.29 1.47 32.08
CA CYS A 303 -16.65 0.98 32.02
C CYS A 303 -16.86 -0.27 32.89
N ALA A 304 -15.90 -1.19 32.89
CA ALA A 304 -15.95 -2.37 33.76
C ALA A 304 -15.96 -1.99 35.25
N LYS A 305 -15.09 -1.07 35.66
CA LYS A 305 -15.03 -0.55 37.04
C LYS A 305 -16.34 0.14 37.45
N GLN A 306 -16.90 0.99 36.58
CA GLN A 306 -18.16 1.68 36.83
C GLN A 306 -19.34 0.71 36.94
N ALA A 307 -19.44 -0.27 36.02
CA ALA A 307 -20.48 -1.29 36.04
C ALA A 307 -20.44 -2.09 37.36
N SER A 308 -19.26 -2.51 37.78
CA SER A 308 -19.07 -3.21 39.07
C SER A 308 -19.44 -2.34 40.29
N SER A 309 -19.13 -1.05 40.28
CA SER A 309 -19.52 -0.13 41.38
C SER A 309 -21.04 0.03 41.48
N ILE A 310 -21.72 0.23 40.34
CA ILE A 310 -23.19 0.39 40.33
C ILE A 310 -23.87 -0.92 40.76
N GLU A 311 -23.32 -2.07 40.38
CA GLU A 311 -23.83 -3.39 40.82
C GLU A 311 -23.70 -3.55 42.34
N MET A 312 -22.59 -3.11 42.96
CA MET A 312 -22.40 -3.11 44.40
C MET A 312 -23.36 -2.18 45.11
N ASP A 313 -23.60 -0.99 44.58
CA ASP A 313 -24.50 0.03 45.21
C ASP A 313 -25.99 -0.38 45.08
N ALA A 314 -26.33 -1.22 44.13
CA ALA A 314 -27.70 -1.68 43.91
C ALA A 314 -28.10 -2.94 44.74
N ASN A 315 -27.14 -3.68 45.27
CA ASN A 315 -27.34 -4.84 46.15
C ASN A 315 -27.32 -4.42 47.62
#